data_59ba7607ac77e09ebea922fced3436b0
#
_entry.id   59ba7607ac77e09ebea922fced3436b0
#
_cell.length_a   1.000
_cell.length_b   1.000
_cell.length_c   1.000
_cell.angle_alpha   90.00
_cell.angle_beta   90.00
_cell.angle_gamma   90.00
#
_symmetry.space_group_name_H-M   'P 1'
#
loop_
_entity.id
_entity.type
_entity.pdbx_description
1 polymer ?
#
loop_
_entity_poly.entity_id
_entity_poly.type
_entity_poly.pdbx_seq_one_letter_code
_entity_poly.pdbx_strand_id
1 'polypeptide(L)'
;MMEQLDPLGTSVTTACSYTPADKGYGIRAAIWAGAHLDAEPAPVLFDRGLVAPGVDAGYADSENAFGGKAFPGTVGQYNPGSQPFLKVNRHGERFMNESQEYDNASHASFQQPGHVYAMIHDANFRSDVDRFHTIGCSALTRYIPGMMEGQLEQYEGEGLIMKADTIEELADKMGFTGADKDNFVATVARYNELYDKQNDEDFGKPASRLSAIRTAPFYGCWLGASLLCSMQGISITENCQAKDSNNEPIPGLYITGDMSGSF
;
A
#
# COMPACT_ATOMS: atom_id res chain seq x y z
N MET A 1 -8.29 16.90 7.99
CA MET A 1 -8.26 16.81 6.51
C MET A 1 -8.58 15.39 6.08
N MET A 2 -7.73 14.40 6.30
CA MET A 2 -7.96 12.98 5.89
C MET A 2 -9.32 12.44 6.34
N GLU A 3 -9.68 12.63 7.61
CA GLU A 3 -10.98 12.19 8.16
C GLU A 3 -12.21 12.79 7.46
N GLN A 4 -12.04 13.91 6.77
CA GLN A 4 -13.11 14.56 6.00
C GLN A 4 -13.17 14.10 4.56
N LEU A 5 -12.04 13.62 4.02
CA LEU A 5 -11.89 13.28 2.62
C LEU A 5 -12.10 11.79 2.34
N ASP A 6 -11.55 10.97 3.21
CA ASP A 6 -11.69 9.52 3.17
C ASP A 6 -11.77 8.96 4.60
N PRO A 7 -12.95 9.02 5.22
CA PRO A 7 -13.13 8.50 6.58
C PRO A 7 -12.81 7.02 6.71
N LEU A 8 -13.16 6.22 5.70
CA LEU A 8 -12.86 4.80 5.70
C LEU A 8 -11.35 4.57 5.55
N GLY A 9 -10.72 5.16 4.55
CA GLY A 9 -9.29 5.04 4.32
C GLY A 9 -8.48 5.45 5.54
N THR A 10 -8.85 6.54 6.19
CA THR A 10 -8.21 7.00 7.42
C THR A 10 -8.36 6.00 8.56
N SER A 11 -9.53 5.40 8.73
CA SER A 11 -9.80 4.47 9.83
C SER A 11 -9.12 3.11 9.68
N VAL A 12 -8.74 2.72 8.47
CA VAL A 12 -8.17 1.40 8.15
C VAL A 12 -6.73 1.45 7.65
N THR A 13 -6.10 2.62 7.64
CA THR A 13 -4.71 2.79 7.23
C THR A 13 -3.76 2.28 8.33
N THR A 14 -2.78 1.46 7.95
CA THR A 14 -1.84 0.83 8.90
C THR A 14 -0.68 1.73 9.29
N ALA A 15 -0.25 2.59 8.38
CA ALA A 15 0.94 3.42 8.56
C ALA A 15 0.75 4.78 7.89
N CYS A 16 1.41 5.78 8.44
CA CYS A 16 1.70 7.02 7.74
C CYS A 16 3.18 7.03 7.39
N SER A 17 3.50 7.29 6.13
CA SER A 17 4.86 7.12 5.65
C SER A 17 5.84 8.17 6.13
N TYR A 18 5.43 9.22 6.86
CA TYR A 18 6.28 10.39 6.98
C TYR A 18 6.53 10.91 8.35
N THR A 19 7.42 11.90 8.37
CA THR A 19 8.06 12.39 9.56
C THR A 19 7.06 13.01 10.54
N PRO A 20 7.29 12.89 11.84
CA PRO A 20 6.49 13.59 12.85
C PRO A 20 6.47 15.12 12.69
N ALA A 21 7.36 15.67 11.87
CA ALA A 21 7.44 17.09 11.55
C ALA A 21 6.43 17.53 10.48
N ASP A 22 5.84 16.62 9.73
CA ASP A 22 4.87 16.93 8.67
C ASP A 22 3.49 17.23 9.26
N LYS A 23 3.32 18.45 9.76
CA LYS A 23 2.13 18.92 10.49
C LYS A 23 1.30 19.94 9.70
N GLY A 24 1.57 20.13 8.43
CA GLY A 24 0.85 21.08 7.56
C GLY A 24 1.01 22.54 7.95
N TYR A 25 2.09 22.91 8.63
CA TYR A 25 2.30 24.30 9.08
C TYR A 25 2.35 25.27 7.90
N GLY A 26 2.95 24.88 6.78
CA GLY A 26 3.02 25.74 5.60
C GLY A 26 1.66 25.99 4.97
N ILE A 27 0.82 24.97 4.86
CA ILE A 27 -0.57 25.10 4.37
C ILE A 27 -1.34 26.05 5.30
N ARG A 28 -1.23 25.86 6.60
CA ARG A 28 -1.91 26.73 7.58
C ARG A 28 -1.46 28.20 7.50
N ALA A 29 -0.14 28.42 7.35
CA ALA A 29 0.40 29.76 7.19
C ALA A 29 -0.10 30.43 5.92
N ALA A 30 -0.16 29.70 4.82
CA ALA A 30 -0.68 30.20 3.55
C ALA A 30 -2.18 30.58 3.67
N ILE A 31 -2.99 29.74 4.32
CA ILE A 31 -4.41 30.04 4.59
C ILE A 31 -4.56 31.30 5.45
N TRP A 32 -3.73 31.48 6.48
CA TRP A 32 -3.76 32.70 7.30
C TRP A 32 -3.36 33.94 6.51
N ALA A 33 -2.55 33.78 5.45
CA ALA A 33 -2.19 34.86 4.54
C ALA A 33 -3.27 35.12 3.46
N GLY A 34 -4.40 34.40 3.50
CA GLY A 34 -5.52 34.60 2.59
C GLY A 34 -5.59 33.61 1.41
N ALA A 35 -4.68 32.63 1.36
CA ALA A 35 -4.74 31.61 0.33
C ALA A 35 -5.88 30.60 0.59
N HIS A 36 -6.31 29.90 -0.47
CA HIS A 36 -7.28 28.82 -0.33
C HIS A 36 -6.74 27.47 -0.83
N LEU A 37 -7.32 26.40 -0.32
CA LEU A 37 -7.05 25.05 -0.82
C LEU A 37 -7.70 24.84 -2.18
N ASP A 38 -7.11 23.99 -3.01
CA ASP A 38 -7.78 23.55 -4.24
C ASP A 38 -9.02 22.69 -3.94
N ALA A 39 -9.80 22.43 -4.97
CA ALA A 39 -11.09 21.75 -4.84
C ALA A 39 -10.98 20.21 -4.87
N GLU A 40 -9.81 19.66 -5.15
CA GLU A 40 -9.60 18.23 -5.39
C GLU A 40 -8.92 17.53 -4.19
N PRO A 41 -9.67 17.25 -3.12
CA PRO A 41 -9.09 16.56 -1.98
C PRO A 41 -9.02 15.06 -2.24
N ALA A 42 -7.83 14.50 -2.28
CA ALA A 42 -7.64 13.06 -2.32
C ALA A 42 -6.44 12.62 -1.50
N PRO A 43 -6.58 11.59 -0.65
CA PRO A 43 -5.43 10.90 -0.09
C PRO A 43 -4.82 10.01 -1.16
N VAL A 44 -3.51 9.87 -1.18
CA VAL A 44 -2.81 8.84 -1.95
C VAL A 44 -2.36 7.75 -0.99
N LEU A 45 -2.83 6.55 -1.24
CA LEU A 45 -2.57 5.39 -0.41
C LEU A 45 -1.63 4.43 -1.13
N PHE A 46 -0.77 3.77 -0.37
CA PHE A 46 0.02 2.66 -0.83
C PHE A 46 -0.48 1.35 -0.24
N ASP A 47 -0.48 0.32 -1.03
CA ASP A 47 -0.84 -1.05 -0.67
C ASP A 47 0.34 -1.86 -0.10
N ARG A 48 1.12 -1.28 0.81
CA ARG A 48 2.38 -1.88 1.31
C ARG A 48 2.70 -1.63 2.79
N GLY A 49 1.71 -1.28 3.58
CA GLY A 49 1.89 -1.16 5.02
C GLY A 49 1.94 -2.53 5.68
N LEU A 50 3.11 -2.94 6.22
CA LEU A 50 3.25 -4.21 6.93
C LEU A 50 2.41 -4.23 8.20
N VAL A 51 1.72 -5.35 8.41
CA VAL A 51 0.89 -5.65 9.57
C VAL A 51 1.36 -6.97 10.16
N ALA A 52 1.43 -7.06 11.49
CA ALA A 52 1.75 -8.33 12.13
C ALA A 52 0.66 -9.39 11.88
N PRO A 53 0.98 -10.69 11.86
CA PRO A 53 -0.01 -11.74 11.73
C PRO A 53 -1.11 -11.64 12.77
N GLY A 54 -2.36 -11.75 12.35
CA GLY A 54 -3.53 -11.68 13.23
C GLY A 54 -3.96 -10.27 13.64
N VAL A 55 -3.25 -9.22 13.23
CA VAL A 55 -3.58 -7.82 13.53
C VAL A 55 -4.42 -7.24 12.38
N ASP A 56 -5.44 -6.45 12.72
CA ASP A 56 -6.26 -5.71 11.76
C ASP A 56 -5.60 -4.38 11.40
N ALA A 57 -5.84 -3.88 10.19
CA ALA A 57 -5.45 -2.53 9.82
C ALA A 57 -6.36 -1.50 10.53
N GLY A 58 -5.82 -0.30 10.73
CA GLY A 58 -6.56 0.82 11.30
C GLY A 58 -5.93 1.39 12.56
N TYR A 59 -6.66 2.32 13.17
CA TYR A 59 -6.21 2.98 14.41
C TYR A 59 -6.40 2.07 15.62
N ALA A 60 -5.41 2.05 16.50
CA ALA A 60 -5.56 1.51 17.84
C ALA A 60 -6.33 2.52 18.75
N ASP A 61 -6.92 2.01 19.83
CA ASP A 61 -7.53 2.87 20.87
C ASP A 61 -6.51 3.59 21.76
N SER A 62 -5.22 3.41 21.49
CA SER A 62 -4.11 4.05 22.20
C SER A 62 -3.58 5.27 21.46
N GLU A 63 -3.05 6.24 22.20
CA GLU A 63 -2.35 7.38 21.63
C GLU A 63 -0.88 7.03 21.32
N ASN A 64 -0.36 7.59 20.22
CA ASN A 64 1.07 7.56 19.94
C ASN A 64 1.82 8.63 20.74
N ALA A 65 3.16 8.63 20.67
CA ALA A 65 4.02 9.57 21.39
C ALA A 65 3.78 11.06 21.06
N PHE A 66 2.96 11.36 20.06
CA PHE A 66 2.65 12.71 19.58
C PHE A 66 1.22 13.15 19.87
N GLY A 67 0.47 12.38 20.67
CA GLY A 67 -0.91 12.68 21.04
C GLY A 67 -1.95 12.38 19.96
N GLY A 68 -1.58 11.65 18.90
CA GLY A 68 -2.49 11.12 17.90
C GLY A 68 -2.79 9.64 18.13
N LYS A 69 -3.78 9.09 17.42
CA LYS A 69 -4.06 7.65 17.48
C LYS A 69 -2.87 6.82 16.98
N ALA A 70 -2.58 5.74 17.66
CA ALA A 70 -1.57 4.79 17.23
C ALA A 70 -2.14 3.87 16.13
N PHE A 71 -1.27 3.40 15.24
CA PHE A 71 -1.60 2.37 14.27
C PHE A 71 -1.21 1.00 14.84
N PRO A 72 -2.14 0.05 15.02
CA PRO A 72 -1.80 -1.27 15.53
C PRO A 72 -0.92 -2.00 14.52
N GLY A 73 0.15 -2.62 15.01
CA GLY A 73 1.01 -3.46 14.18
C GLY A 73 1.77 -2.72 13.06
N THR A 74 1.82 -1.40 13.11
CA THR A 74 2.59 -0.63 12.13
C THR A 74 4.07 -0.84 12.32
N VAL A 75 4.72 -1.31 11.30
CA VAL A 75 6.13 -1.67 11.34
C VAL A 75 6.94 -1.01 10.24
N GLY A 76 6.29 -0.52 9.22
CA GLY A 76 6.96 0.15 8.11
C GLY A 76 6.33 -0.19 6.77
N GLN A 77 7.01 0.21 5.73
CA GLN A 77 6.59 -0.05 4.36
C GLN A 77 7.42 -1.16 3.74
N TYR A 78 6.76 -2.17 3.24
CA TYR A 78 7.36 -3.21 2.41
C TYR A 78 7.17 -2.85 0.93
N ASN A 79 8.16 -2.23 0.31
CA ASN A 79 8.05 -1.74 -1.07
C ASN A 79 7.62 -2.79 -2.10
N PRO A 80 8.06 -4.07 -2.00
CA PRO A 80 7.53 -5.14 -2.85
C PRO A 80 6.02 -5.37 -2.74
N GLY A 81 5.37 -4.89 -1.67
CA GLY A 81 3.92 -4.99 -1.47
C GLY A 81 3.10 -4.42 -2.62
N SER A 82 3.58 -3.35 -3.25
CA SER A 82 2.93 -2.75 -4.43
C SER A 82 3.24 -3.50 -5.74
N GLN A 83 3.96 -4.61 -5.70
CA GLN A 83 4.14 -5.45 -6.88
C GLN A 83 2.90 -6.34 -7.11
N PRO A 84 2.60 -6.70 -8.36
CA PRO A 84 1.43 -7.50 -8.70
C PRO A 84 1.58 -9.00 -8.37
N PHE A 85 2.14 -9.35 -7.21
CA PHE A 85 2.12 -10.70 -6.69
C PHE A 85 0.71 -11.10 -6.27
N LEU A 86 0.46 -12.39 -6.09
CA LEU A 86 -0.81 -12.90 -5.61
C LEU A 86 -1.18 -12.23 -4.28
N LYS A 87 -2.41 -11.74 -4.18
CA LYS A 87 -2.99 -11.17 -2.96
C LYS A 87 -4.27 -11.93 -2.58
N VAL A 88 -4.35 -12.36 -1.34
CA VAL A 88 -5.51 -13.07 -0.79
C VAL A 88 -5.99 -12.43 0.51
N ASN A 89 -7.29 -12.56 0.79
CA ASN A 89 -7.88 -12.11 2.05
C ASN A 89 -7.65 -13.13 3.20
N ARG A 90 -8.21 -12.88 4.37
CA ARG A 90 -8.10 -13.78 5.54
C ARG A 90 -8.80 -15.12 5.37
N HIS A 91 -9.65 -15.26 4.36
CA HIS A 91 -10.26 -16.53 4.00
C HIS A 91 -9.44 -17.33 2.99
N GLY A 92 -8.22 -16.87 2.67
CA GLY A 92 -7.37 -17.52 1.69
C GLY A 92 -7.85 -17.32 0.24
N GLU A 93 -8.76 -16.40 -0.01
CA GLU A 93 -9.39 -16.18 -1.30
C GLU A 93 -8.82 -14.94 -2.00
N ARG A 94 -8.59 -15.07 -3.28
CA ARG A 94 -8.23 -13.95 -4.16
C ARG A 94 -9.44 -13.03 -4.33
N PHE A 95 -9.25 -11.73 -4.32
CA PHE A 95 -10.36 -10.75 -4.30
C PHE A 95 -10.24 -9.63 -5.33
N MET A 96 -9.15 -9.54 -6.09
CA MET A 96 -8.95 -8.47 -7.07
C MET A 96 -7.94 -8.85 -8.16
N ASN A 97 -7.83 -8.00 -9.18
CA ASN A 97 -6.71 -7.97 -10.10
C ASN A 97 -5.55 -7.21 -9.46
N GLU A 98 -4.47 -7.87 -9.13
CA GLU A 98 -3.31 -7.27 -8.44
C GLU A 98 -2.46 -6.34 -9.34
N SER A 99 -2.82 -6.21 -10.61
CA SER A 99 -2.18 -5.25 -11.54
C SER A 99 -2.78 -3.86 -11.46
N GLN A 100 -3.78 -3.65 -10.60
CA GLN A 100 -4.35 -2.32 -10.37
C GLN A 100 -3.31 -1.37 -9.77
N GLU A 101 -3.56 -0.08 -9.91
CA GLU A 101 -2.78 0.94 -9.21
C GLU A 101 -2.90 0.75 -7.69
N TYR A 102 -1.85 1.09 -6.97
CA TYR A 102 -1.74 0.85 -5.53
C TYR A 102 -2.86 1.51 -4.71
N ASP A 103 -3.38 2.62 -5.15
CA ASP A 103 -4.51 3.28 -4.49
C ASP A 103 -5.80 2.46 -4.62
N ASN A 104 -6.07 1.94 -5.82
CA ASN A 104 -7.20 1.03 -6.05
C ASN A 104 -7.05 -0.28 -5.26
N ALA A 105 -5.83 -0.83 -5.18
CA ALA A 105 -5.55 -2.02 -4.39
C ALA A 105 -5.79 -1.77 -2.89
N SER A 106 -5.40 -0.60 -2.39
CA SER A 106 -5.68 -0.18 -1.02
C SER A 106 -7.19 -0.11 -0.74
N HIS A 107 -7.96 0.52 -1.60
CA HIS A 107 -9.42 0.60 -1.44
C HIS A 107 -10.10 -0.77 -1.54
N ALA A 108 -9.60 -1.68 -2.39
CA ALA A 108 -10.10 -3.06 -2.43
C ALA A 108 -9.81 -3.80 -1.12
N SER A 109 -8.66 -3.55 -0.48
CA SER A 109 -8.32 -4.17 0.80
C SER A 109 -9.22 -3.70 1.95
N PHE A 110 -9.76 -2.47 1.90
CA PHE A 110 -10.68 -1.96 2.93
C PHE A 110 -11.96 -2.78 3.07
N GLN A 111 -12.34 -3.48 2.00
CA GLN A 111 -13.53 -4.33 1.99
C GLN A 111 -13.24 -5.76 2.47
N GLN A 112 -11.97 -6.09 2.76
CA GLN A 112 -11.60 -7.43 3.21
C GLN A 112 -11.63 -7.55 4.73
N PRO A 113 -11.79 -8.77 5.28
CA PRO A 113 -11.76 -9.01 6.71
C PRO A 113 -10.48 -8.48 7.37
N GLY A 114 -10.64 -7.65 8.39
CA GLY A 114 -9.53 -6.99 9.07
C GLY A 114 -8.86 -5.87 8.27
N HIS A 115 -9.41 -5.53 7.08
CA HIS A 115 -8.88 -4.49 6.18
C HIS A 115 -7.42 -4.74 5.75
N VAL A 116 -7.04 -6.02 5.69
CA VAL A 116 -5.71 -6.49 5.32
C VAL A 116 -5.81 -7.58 4.26
N TYR A 117 -4.70 -7.83 3.61
CA TYR A 117 -4.52 -8.94 2.70
C TYR A 117 -3.14 -9.56 2.89
N ALA A 118 -3.01 -10.83 2.52
CA ALA A 118 -1.73 -11.51 2.42
C ALA A 118 -1.18 -11.37 0.99
N MET A 119 0.09 -11.02 0.87
CA MET A 119 0.83 -11.09 -0.39
C MET A 119 1.74 -12.31 -0.38
N ILE A 120 1.74 -13.05 -1.47
CA ILE A 120 2.49 -14.31 -1.62
C ILE A 120 3.36 -14.28 -2.88
N HIS A 121 4.60 -14.69 -2.73
CA HIS A 121 5.52 -14.95 -3.84
C HIS A 121 6.47 -16.11 -3.54
N ASP A 122 7.18 -16.57 -4.56
CA ASP A 122 8.17 -17.63 -4.43
C ASP A 122 9.61 -17.12 -4.58
N ALA A 123 10.58 -18.03 -4.64
CA ALA A 123 12.01 -17.69 -4.76
C ALA A 123 12.36 -16.92 -6.04
N ASN A 124 11.49 -16.94 -7.05
CA ASN A 124 11.73 -16.27 -8.34
C ASN A 124 11.30 -14.79 -8.33
N PHE A 125 10.88 -14.26 -7.17
CA PHE A 125 10.32 -12.91 -7.01
C PHE A 125 11.16 -11.82 -7.71
N ARG A 126 12.48 -11.93 -7.72
CA ARG A 126 13.35 -10.94 -8.34
C ARG A 126 13.15 -10.86 -9.85
N SER A 127 13.18 -12.02 -10.53
CA SER A 127 12.96 -12.09 -11.98
C SER A 127 11.54 -11.70 -12.36
N ASP A 128 10.56 -11.99 -11.50
CA ASP A 128 9.18 -11.57 -11.71
C ASP A 128 9.03 -10.05 -11.65
N VAL A 129 9.61 -9.38 -10.64
CA VAL A 129 9.59 -7.93 -10.54
C VAL A 129 10.25 -7.27 -11.75
N ASP A 130 11.36 -7.81 -12.22
CA ASP A 130 12.02 -7.31 -13.42
C ASP A 130 11.12 -7.42 -14.67
N ARG A 131 10.33 -8.50 -14.75
CA ARG A 131 9.38 -8.77 -15.85
C ARG A 131 8.10 -7.95 -15.75
N PHE A 132 7.60 -7.63 -14.55
CA PHE A 132 6.33 -6.91 -14.34
C PHE A 132 6.33 -5.50 -14.91
N HIS A 133 7.48 -4.86 -15.04
CA HIS A 133 7.61 -3.50 -15.55
C HIS A 133 6.64 -2.50 -14.89
N THR A 134 6.49 -2.60 -13.57
CA THR A 134 5.69 -1.64 -12.80
C THR A 134 6.26 -0.24 -12.91
N ILE A 135 5.40 0.77 -12.77
CA ILE A 135 5.71 2.19 -12.86
C ILE A 135 5.52 2.88 -11.49
N GLY A 136 5.82 4.15 -11.43
CA GLY A 136 5.68 4.95 -10.20
C GLY A 136 6.61 4.44 -9.09
N CYS A 137 6.17 4.57 -7.85
CA CYS A 137 6.93 4.14 -6.68
C CYS A 137 7.16 2.61 -6.62
N SER A 138 6.33 1.82 -7.27
CA SER A 138 6.55 0.36 -7.37
C SER A 138 7.83 0.02 -8.15
N ALA A 139 8.25 0.89 -9.06
CA ALA A 139 9.47 0.70 -9.83
C ALA A 139 10.76 0.83 -9.00
N LEU A 140 10.72 1.42 -7.80
CA LEU A 140 11.88 1.57 -6.91
C LEU A 140 12.52 0.23 -6.59
N THR A 141 11.74 -0.83 -6.47
CA THR A 141 12.25 -2.19 -6.25
C THR A 141 13.17 -2.71 -7.36
N ARG A 142 13.08 -2.14 -8.56
CA ARG A 142 13.96 -2.45 -9.69
C ARG A 142 15.17 -1.54 -9.77
N TYR A 143 15.02 -0.28 -9.40
CA TYR A 143 16.05 0.75 -9.60
C TYR A 143 17.00 0.92 -8.41
N ILE A 144 16.59 0.50 -7.21
CA ILE A 144 17.45 0.56 -6.02
C ILE A 144 18.04 -0.82 -5.76
N PRO A 145 19.36 -1.02 -6.02
CA PRO A 145 19.99 -2.31 -5.81
C PRO A 145 19.88 -2.79 -4.37
N GLY A 146 19.50 -4.05 -4.18
CA GLY A 146 19.40 -4.68 -2.86
C GLY A 146 18.22 -4.23 -2.00
N MET A 147 17.35 -3.33 -2.47
CA MET A 147 16.20 -2.89 -1.70
C MET A 147 15.26 -4.03 -1.35
N MET A 148 14.90 -4.87 -2.31
CA MET A 148 13.97 -5.97 -2.09
C MET A 148 14.54 -7.01 -1.14
N GLU A 149 15.76 -7.41 -1.40
CA GLU A 149 16.47 -8.43 -0.62
C GLU A 149 16.71 -7.95 0.80
N GLY A 150 17.13 -6.69 0.97
CA GLY A 150 17.36 -6.09 2.29
C GLY A 150 16.08 -5.96 3.11
N GLN A 151 14.98 -5.53 2.51
CA GLN A 151 13.68 -5.49 3.20
C GLN A 151 13.15 -6.89 3.50
N LEU A 152 13.33 -7.85 2.60
CA LEU A 152 12.94 -9.24 2.82
C LEU A 152 13.70 -9.83 4.03
N GLU A 153 15.02 -9.68 4.06
CA GLU A 153 15.87 -10.16 5.17
C GLU A 153 15.51 -9.49 6.50
N GLN A 154 15.35 -8.17 6.48
CA GLN A 154 14.97 -7.41 7.67
C GLN A 154 13.66 -7.91 8.25
N TYR A 155 12.60 -7.93 7.46
CA TYR A 155 11.25 -8.23 7.94
C TYR A 155 11.01 -9.72 8.17
N GLU A 156 11.77 -10.61 7.52
CA GLU A 156 11.84 -12.04 7.90
C GLU A 156 12.45 -12.16 9.32
N GLY A 157 13.55 -11.45 9.57
CA GLY A 157 14.19 -11.42 10.90
C GLY A 157 13.30 -10.84 12.00
N GLU A 158 12.39 -9.93 11.66
CA GLU A 158 11.40 -9.35 12.57
C GLU A 158 10.13 -10.21 12.73
N GLY A 159 10.02 -11.32 11.99
CA GLY A 159 8.84 -12.21 12.02
C GLY A 159 7.60 -11.66 11.33
N LEU A 160 7.76 -10.71 10.42
CA LEU A 160 6.68 -10.06 9.68
C LEU A 160 6.53 -10.63 8.27
N ILE A 161 7.59 -11.21 7.72
CA ILE A 161 7.55 -12.00 6.51
C ILE A 161 7.79 -13.46 6.90
N MET A 162 6.86 -14.33 6.56
CA MET A 162 6.94 -15.76 6.78
C MET A 162 7.61 -16.41 5.58
N LYS A 163 8.51 -17.34 5.87
CA LYS A 163 9.21 -18.15 4.88
C LYS A 163 8.96 -19.63 5.14
N ALA A 164 8.70 -20.39 4.11
CA ALA A 164 8.40 -21.81 4.20
C ALA A 164 8.87 -22.57 2.96
N ASP A 165 9.04 -23.89 3.11
CA ASP A 165 9.44 -24.77 2.01
C ASP A 165 8.23 -25.38 1.28
N THR A 166 7.03 -25.30 1.88
CA THR A 166 5.76 -25.72 1.27
C THR A 166 4.68 -24.67 1.43
N ILE A 167 3.64 -24.72 0.59
CA ILE A 167 2.50 -23.80 0.66
C ILE A 167 1.68 -24.06 1.92
N GLU A 168 1.53 -25.30 2.33
CA GLU A 168 0.82 -25.69 3.55
C GLU A 168 1.52 -25.17 4.80
N GLU A 169 2.85 -25.24 4.84
CA GLU A 169 3.66 -24.67 5.92
C GLU A 169 3.56 -23.14 5.94
N LEU A 170 3.58 -22.51 4.76
CA LEU A 170 3.39 -21.07 4.66
C LEU A 170 2.02 -20.66 5.20
N ALA A 171 0.97 -21.40 4.84
CA ALA A 171 -0.39 -21.17 5.36
C ALA A 171 -0.43 -21.22 6.90
N ASP A 172 0.20 -22.21 7.49
CA ASP A 172 0.27 -22.35 8.96
C ASP A 172 1.00 -21.17 9.61
N LYS A 173 2.16 -20.77 9.05
CA LYS A 173 2.94 -19.63 9.55
C LYS A 173 2.21 -18.30 9.41
N MET A 174 1.39 -18.15 8.38
CA MET A 174 0.56 -16.97 8.17
C MET A 174 -0.70 -16.94 9.01
N GLY A 175 -1.02 -18.03 9.72
CA GLY A 175 -2.16 -18.15 10.62
C GLY A 175 -3.46 -18.61 9.97
N PHE A 176 -3.41 -19.12 8.73
CA PHE A 176 -4.58 -19.77 8.12
C PHE A 176 -4.88 -21.11 8.79
N THR A 177 -6.16 -21.38 9.06
CA THR A 177 -6.61 -22.62 9.71
C THR A 177 -7.90 -23.14 9.08
N GLY A 178 -8.15 -24.46 9.22
CA GLY A 178 -9.40 -25.07 8.74
C GLY A 178 -9.70 -24.74 7.28
N ALA A 179 -10.91 -24.33 6.98
CA ALA A 179 -11.36 -24.02 5.62
C ALA A 179 -10.58 -22.88 4.98
N ASP A 180 -10.13 -21.87 5.75
CA ASP A 180 -9.35 -20.75 5.22
C ASP A 180 -7.96 -21.22 4.72
N LYS A 181 -7.37 -22.22 5.40
CA LYS A 181 -6.15 -22.87 4.94
C LYS A 181 -6.37 -23.67 3.66
N ASP A 182 -7.44 -24.43 3.58
CA ASP A 182 -7.79 -25.21 2.39
C ASP A 182 -8.03 -24.26 1.19
N ASN A 183 -8.73 -23.16 1.40
CA ASN A 183 -8.95 -22.12 0.40
C ASN A 183 -7.62 -21.50 -0.07
N PHE A 184 -6.72 -21.17 0.87
CA PHE A 184 -5.42 -20.60 0.53
C PHE A 184 -4.62 -21.52 -0.39
N VAL A 185 -4.50 -22.81 -0.04
CA VAL A 185 -3.80 -23.81 -0.86
C VAL A 185 -4.45 -23.95 -2.24
N ALA A 186 -5.79 -24.03 -2.28
CA ALA A 186 -6.54 -24.11 -3.53
C ALA A 186 -6.36 -22.84 -4.39
N THR A 187 -6.34 -21.66 -3.77
CA THR A 187 -6.11 -20.38 -4.48
C THR A 187 -4.73 -20.33 -5.11
N VAL A 188 -3.67 -20.76 -4.40
CA VAL A 188 -2.32 -20.83 -4.97
C VAL A 188 -2.26 -21.82 -6.13
N ALA A 189 -2.89 -22.98 -6.00
CA ALA A 189 -2.97 -23.97 -7.09
C ALA A 189 -3.70 -23.39 -8.31
N ARG A 190 -4.86 -22.76 -8.09
CA ARG A 190 -5.63 -22.08 -9.14
C ARG A 190 -4.82 -20.97 -9.83
N TYR A 191 -4.12 -20.14 -9.04
CA TYR A 191 -3.30 -19.07 -9.57
C TYR A 191 -2.16 -19.58 -10.48
N ASN A 192 -1.57 -20.73 -10.12
CA ASN A 192 -0.59 -21.41 -10.95
C ASN A 192 -1.18 -21.94 -12.27
N GLU A 193 -2.43 -22.42 -12.28
CA GLU A 193 -3.12 -22.81 -13.52
C GLU A 193 -3.35 -21.61 -14.45
N LEU A 194 -3.73 -20.45 -13.88
CA LEU A 194 -3.92 -19.22 -14.66
C LEU A 194 -2.60 -18.73 -15.26
N TYR A 195 -1.50 -18.87 -14.50
CA TYR A 195 -0.16 -18.61 -15.01
C TYR A 195 0.20 -19.54 -16.19
N ASP A 196 -0.07 -20.83 -16.09
CA ASP A 196 0.22 -21.80 -17.18
C ASP A 196 -0.60 -21.50 -18.45
N LYS A 197 -1.86 -21.10 -18.27
CA LYS A 197 -2.73 -20.66 -19.37
C LYS A 197 -2.30 -19.33 -19.98
N GLN A 198 -1.48 -18.54 -19.28
CA GLN A 198 -1.18 -17.14 -19.61
C GLN A 198 -2.44 -16.30 -19.80
N ASN A 199 -3.48 -16.63 -19.03
CA ASN A 199 -4.79 -16.00 -19.08
C ASN A 199 -5.48 -16.06 -17.72
N ASP A 200 -5.69 -14.90 -17.10
CA ASP A 200 -6.42 -14.81 -15.85
C ASP A 200 -7.92 -14.72 -16.12
N GLU A 201 -8.57 -15.87 -16.11
CA GLU A 201 -10.01 -16.03 -16.33
C GLU A 201 -10.83 -15.50 -15.14
N ASP A 202 -10.21 -15.32 -13.96
CA ASP A 202 -10.91 -14.99 -12.72
C ASP A 202 -11.02 -13.46 -12.52
N PHE A 203 -9.93 -12.72 -12.76
CA PHE A 203 -9.88 -11.26 -12.52
C PHE A 203 -9.31 -10.45 -13.69
N GLY A 204 -8.94 -11.08 -14.79
CA GLY A 204 -8.46 -10.40 -15.99
C GLY A 204 -7.09 -9.73 -15.83
N LYS A 205 -6.23 -10.27 -14.95
CA LYS A 205 -4.87 -9.78 -14.78
C LYS A 205 -4.05 -10.05 -16.04
N PRO A 206 -3.30 -9.05 -16.55
CA PRO A 206 -2.46 -9.25 -17.73
C PRO A 206 -1.46 -10.40 -17.55
N ALA A 207 -1.31 -11.25 -18.57
CA ALA A 207 -0.41 -12.40 -18.55
C ALA A 207 1.04 -12.00 -18.17
N SER A 208 1.52 -10.86 -18.66
CA SER A 208 2.84 -10.33 -18.34
C SER A 208 3.06 -10.04 -16.85
N ARG A 209 1.97 -9.94 -16.07
CA ARG A 209 1.99 -9.67 -14.62
C ARG A 209 1.55 -10.86 -13.77
N LEU A 210 1.23 -12.00 -14.37
CA LEU A 210 1.11 -13.27 -13.66
C LEU A 210 2.49 -13.78 -13.24
N SER A 211 2.59 -14.41 -12.08
CA SER A 211 3.80 -15.08 -11.58
C SER A 211 3.45 -16.50 -11.13
N ALA A 212 4.36 -17.44 -11.31
CA ALA A 212 4.20 -18.76 -10.70
C ALA A 212 4.54 -18.71 -9.21
N ILE A 213 3.93 -19.60 -8.43
CA ILE A 213 4.26 -19.80 -7.00
C ILE A 213 4.55 -21.28 -6.84
N ARG A 214 5.79 -21.71 -7.20
CA ARG A 214 6.17 -23.13 -7.32
C ARG A 214 7.56 -23.47 -6.81
N THR A 215 8.42 -22.46 -6.65
CA THR A 215 9.82 -22.66 -6.33
C THR A 215 10.08 -22.20 -4.91
N ALA A 216 10.35 -23.17 -4.02
CA ALA A 216 10.71 -22.84 -2.62
C ALA A 216 12.05 -22.06 -2.55
N PRO A 217 12.25 -21.23 -1.53
CA PRO A 217 11.28 -20.95 -0.48
C PRO A 217 10.13 -20.06 -0.94
N PHE A 218 8.98 -20.26 -0.29
CA PHE A 218 7.81 -19.41 -0.44
C PHE A 218 7.78 -18.35 0.64
N TYR A 219 7.28 -17.17 0.29
CA TYR A 219 7.20 -16.03 1.20
C TYR A 219 5.78 -15.49 1.26
N GLY A 220 5.38 -15.06 2.45
CA GLY A 220 4.10 -14.41 2.66
C GLY A 220 4.17 -13.34 3.74
N CYS A 221 3.41 -12.28 3.58
CA CYS A 221 3.27 -11.24 4.59
C CYS A 221 1.86 -10.66 4.58
N TRP A 222 1.44 -10.09 5.72
CA TRP A 222 0.20 -9.34 5.82
C TRP A 222 0.45 -7.86 5.57
N LEU A 223 -0.39 -7.27 4.74
CA LEU A 223 -0.30 -5.88 4.31
C LEU A 223 -1.66 -5.20 4.44
N GLY A 224 -1.62 -3.92 4.70
CA GLY A 224 -2.75 -3.01 4.61
C GLY A 224 -2.34 -1.71 3.93
N ALA A 225 -3.28 -0.79 3.77
CA ALA A 225 -2.99 0.52 3.22
C ALA A 225 -2.05 1.31 4.12
N SER A 226 -1.17 2.10 3.51
CA SER A 226 -0.38 3.13 4.19
C SER A 226 -0.57 4.46 3.50
N LEU A 227 -0.71 5.53 4.28
CA LEU A 227 -0.82 6.88 3.74
C LEU A 227 0.52 7.33 3.16
N LEU A 228 0.52 7.75 1.90
CA LEU A 228 1.66 8.39 1.26
C LEU A 228 1.62 9.91 1.46
N CYS A 229 0.60 10.56 0.91
CA CYS A 229 0.45 12.01 0.93
C CYS A 229 -1.03 12.40 0.69
N SER A 230 -1.32 13.67 0.75
CA SER A 230 -2.58 14.21 0.23
C SER A 230 -2.33 14.92 -1.09
N MET A 231 -3.26 14.80 -2.03
CA MET A 231 -3.22 15.53 -3.30
C MET A 231 -3.78 16.94 -3.17
N GLN A 232 -4.43 17.27 -2.06
CA GLN A 232 -4.93 18.62 -1.80
C GLN A 232 -3.80 19.54 -1.34
N GLY A 233 -3.62 20.64 -2.04
CA GLY A 233 -2.67 21.68 -1.70
C GLY A 233 -3.29 23.08 -1.78
N ILE A 234 -2.45 24.10 -1.65
CA ILE A 234 -2.84 25.51 -1.88
C ILE A 234 -3.02 25.71 -3.38
N SER A 235 -4.15 26.29 -3.77
CA SER A 235 -4.40 26.65 -5.16
C SER A 235 -3.36 27.67 -5.64
N ILE A 236 -2.72 27.40 -6.77
CA ILE A 236 -1.63 28.21 -7.33
C ILE A 236 -1.86 28.57 -8.80
N THR A 237 -1.15 29.59 -9.26
CA THR A 237 -1.01 29.93 -10.68
C THR A 237 0.12 29.10 -11.32
N GLU A 238 0.24 29.17 -12.65
CA GLU A 238 1.36 28.59 -13.41
C GLU A 238 2.74 29.16 -12.99
N ASN A 239 2.76 30.30 -12.29
CA ASN A 239 3.98 30.91 -11.74
C ASN A 239 4.18 30.59 -10.24
N CYS A 240 3.48 29.56 -9.72
CA CYS A 240 3.54 29.12 -8.33
C CYS A 240 3.08 30.17 -7.31
N GLN A 241 2.36 31.20 -7.71
CA GLN A 241 1.75 32.16 -6.77
C GLN A 241 0.49 31.57 -6.15
N ALA A 242 0.35 31.68 -4.83
CA ALA A 242 -0.88 31.28 -4.14
C ALA A 242 -2.07 32.15 -4.61
N LYS A 243 -3.25 31.54 -4.70
CA LYS A 243 -4.49 32.24 -5.03
C LYS A 243 -5.34 32.50 -3.79
N ASP A 244 -6.03 33.63 -3.78
CA ASP A 244 -7.06 33.92 -2.78
C ASP A 244 -8.41 33.26 -3.15
N SER A 245 -9.44 33.44 -2.30
CA SER A 245 -10.78 32.91 -2.51
C SER A 245 -11.50 33.40 -3.76
N ASN A 246 -11.00 34.44 -4.44
CA ASN A 246 -11.49 34.94 -5.71
C ASN A 246 -10.68 34.40 -6.89
N ASN A 247 -9.74 33.48 -6.65
CA ASN A 247 -8.77 32.95 -7.62
C ASN A 247 -7.76 33.98 -8.12
N GLU A 248 -7.57 35.10 -7.42
CA GLU A 248 -6.58 36.10 -7.75
C GLU A 248 -5.24 35.81 -7.06
N PRO A 249 -4.10 36.05 -7.76
CA PRO A 249 -2.78 35.83 -7.18
C PRO A 249 -2.51 36.74 -5.97
N ILE A 250 -2.06 36.16 -4.87
CA ILE A 250 -1.61 36.91 -3.68
C ILE A 250 -0.19 37.43 -3.92
N PRO A 251 0.03 38.77 -3.97
CA PRO A 251 1.35 39.31 -4.23
C PRO A 251 2.39 38.88 -3.17
N GLY A 252 3.51 38.34 -3.64
CA GLY A 252 4.63 37.96 -2.77
C GLY A 252 4.49 36.61 -2.07
N LEU A 253 3.36 35.87 -2.24
CA LEU A 253 3.18 34.54 -1.68
C LEU A 253 3.33 33.48 -2.76
N TYR A 254 4.35 32.62 -2.62
CA TYR A 254 4.65 31.53 -3.53
C TYR A 254 4.62 30.19 -2.81
N ILE A 255 4.06 29.17 -3.43
CA ILE A 255 3.91 27.82 -2.89
C ILE A 255 4.50 26.82 -3.86
N THR A 256 5.35 25.92 -3.35
CA THR A 256 5.98 24.86 -4.13
C THR A 256 6.06 23.55 -3.37
N GLY A 257 6.30 22.45 -4.07
CA GLY A 257 6.39 21.10 -3.48
C GLY A 257 5.03 20.57 -3.01
N ASP A 258 5.03 19.66 -2.06
CA ASP A 258 3.83 18.96 -1.59
C ASP A 258 2.73 19.86 -0.97
N MET A 259 3.03 21.14 -0.77
CA MET A 259 2.03 22.11 -0.32
C MET A 259 1.24 22.73 -1.48
N SER A 260 1.72 22.61 -2.72
CA SER A 260 1.03 23.14 -3.90
C SER A 260 -0.05 22.17 -4.37
N GLY A 261 -1.18 22.70 -4.79
CA GLY A 261 -2.26 22.00 -5.46
C GLY A 261 -2.43 22.48 -6.90
N SER A 262 -3.60 22.22 -7.45
CA SER A 262 -3.98 22.65 -8.82
C SER A 262 -3.20 21.94 -9.94
N PHE A 263 -2.93 20.65 -9.78
CA PHE A 263 -2.29 19.81 -10.80
C PHE A 263 -3.30 19.24 -11.79
#